data_f3df15112765afede6f4c06385226d30
#
_entry.id   f3df15112765afede6f4c06385226d30
#
_cell.length_a   1.000
_cell.length_b   1.000
_cell.length_c   1.000
_cell.angle_alpha   90.00
_cell.angle_beta   90.00
_cell.angle_gamma   90.00
#
_symmetry.space_group_name_H-M   'P 1'
#
loop_
_entity.id
_entity.type
_entity.pdbx_description
1 polymer ?
#
loop_
_entity_poly.entity_id
_entity_poly.type
_entity_poly.pdbx_seq_one_letter_code
_entity_poly.pdbx_strand_id
1 'polypeptide(L)'
;MNVVRMNSAHLQEEGFQKIIDNVRAVSNKIAILMDTKGPEVRTTALSGDSNILFSTGDIVRITGKEGTLTGNGYIGVSYPRFAEDLSIGSHILIDDGELEFVVRKKENDDLLCESLNNGELGARKSVNVPGVRINLPSLTEKDIRNIHYACLLYTSPSPRD
;
A
#
# COMPACT_ATOMS: atom_id res chain seq x y z
N MET A 1 -2.88 -22.39 20.84
CA MET A 1 -2.85 -21.64 19.55
C MET A 1 -3.69 -22.41 18.54
N ASN A 2 -4.65 -21.74 17.89
CA ASN A 2 -5.57 -22.39 16.95
C ASN A 2 -5.32 -21.99 15.50
N VAL A 3 -4.71 -20.82 15.27
CA VAL A 3 -4.43 -20.29 13.93
C VAL A 3 -3.05 -19.64 13.93
N VAL A 4 -2.28 -19.88 12.86
CA VAL A 4 -1.05 -19.14 12.53
C VAL A 4 -1.33 -18.31 11.29
N ARG A 5 -1.14 -16.99 11.39
CA ARG A 5 -1.27 -16.06 10.27
C ARG A 5 0.10 -15.83 9.64
N MET A 6 0.15 -15.95 8.32
CA MET A 6 1.32 -15.63 7.50
C MET A 6 1.07 -14.34 6.74
N ASN A 7 1.93 -13.33 6.95
CA ASN A 7 1.83 -12.06 6.25
C ASN A 7 2.50 -12.14 4.87
N SER A 8 1.71 -12.17 3.80
CA SER A 8 2.21 -12.32 2.44
C SER A 8 2.98 -11.10 1.92
N ALA A 9 2.86 -9.95 2.57
CA ALA A 9 3.57 -8.74 2.15
C ALA A 9 5.10 -8.90 2.20
N HIS A 10 5.61 -9.62 3.19
CA HIS A 10 7.04 -9.74 3.50
C HIS A 10 7.65 -11.13 3.23
N LEU A 11 6.81 -12.13 2.95
CA LEU A 11 7.27 -13.50 2.73
C LEU A 11 7.40 -13.82 1.23
N GLN A 12 8.35 -14.69 0.92
CA GLN A 12 8.52 -15.38 -0.35
C GLN A 12 8.12 -16.85 -0.17
N GLU A 13 8.01 -17.61 -1.27
CA GLU A 13 7.56 -19.00 -1.27
C GLU A 13 8.33 -19.89 -0.28
N GLU A 14 9.65 -19.77 -0.24
CA GLU A 14 10.51 -20.52 0.70
C GLU A 14 10.20 -20.19 2.17
N GLY A 15 9.87 -18.93 2.47
CA GLY A 15 9.47 -18.50 3.80
C GLY A 15 8.14 -19.07 4.23
N PHE A 16 7.18 -19.15 3.31
CA PHE A 16 5.90 -19.79 3.57
C PHE A 16 6.07 -21.28 3.88
N GLN A 17 6.83 -22.01 3.04
CA GLN A 17 7.08 -23.44 3.24
C GLN A 17 7.68 -23.71 4.62
N LYS A 18 8.71 -22.96 5.01
CA LYS A 18 9.36 -23.11 6.31
C LYS A 18 8.39 -22.93 7.48
N ILE A 19 7.50 -21.92 7.41
CA ILE A 19 6.49 -21.69 8.46
C ILE A 19 5.50 -22.86 8.50
N ILE A 20 5.04 -23.33 7.35
CA ILE A 20 4.10 -24.44 7.23
C ILE A 20 4.72 -25.71 7.84
N ASP A 21 5.95 -26.04 7.47
CA ASP A 21 6.66 -27.21 8.00
C ASP A 21 6.80 -27.14 9.50
N ASN A 22 7.19 -26.00 10.07
CA ASN A 22 7.28 -25.79 11.50
C ASN A 22 5.93 -25.96 12.21
N VAL A 23 4.85 -25.42 11.63
CA VAL A 23 3.50 -25.55 12.22
C VAL A 23 3.05 -27.01 12.17
N ARG A 24 3.28 -27.72 11.05
CA ARG A 24 2.90 -29.12 10.89
C ARG A 24 3.72 -30.08 11.72
N ALA A 25 4.99 -29.75 12.01
CA ALA A 25 5.80 -30.48 12.96
C ALA A 25 5.23 -30.44 14.41
N VAL A 26 4.52 -29.37 14.74
CA VAL A 26 3.87 -29.23 16.07
C VAL A 26 2.49 -29.86 16.07
N SER A 27 1.65 -29.58 15.08
CA SER A 27 0.28 -30.11 15.02
C SER A 27 -0.38 -29.90 13.65
N ASN A 28 -1.07 -30.95 13.18
CA ASN A 28 -1.92 -30.88 11.99
C ASN A 28 -3.27 -30.19 12.23
N LYS A 29 -3.61 -29.89 13.50
CA LYS A 29 -4.89 -29.25 13.84
C LYS A 29 -4.82 -27.71 13.84
N ILE A 30 -3.63 -27.13 13.73
CA ILE A 30 -3.47 -25.68 13.68
C ILE A 30 -3.84 -25.19 12.29
N ALA A 31 -4.82 -24.32 12.20
CA ALA A 31 -5.16 -23.66 10.94
C ALA A 31 -4.06 -22.68 10.51
N ILE A 32 -3.80 -22.62 9.21
CA ILE A 32 -2.87 -21.66 8.63
C ILE A 32 -3.69 -20.68 7.79
N LEU A 33 -3.51 -19.39 8.05
CA LEU A 33 -4.14 -18.31 7.33
C LEU A 33 -3.06 -17.53 6.59
N MET A 34 -3.14 -17.47 5.27
CA MET A 34 -2.33 -16.57 4.46
C MET A 34 -3.19 -15.35 4.14
N ASP A 35 -2.78 -14.17 4.57
CA ASP A 35 -3.44 -12.94 4.17
C ASP A 35 -2.90 -12.44 2.82
N THR A 36 -3.73 -11.75 2.06
CA THR A 36 -3.32 -11.02 0.87
C THR A 36 -3.19 -9.54 1.23
N LYS A 37 -2.12 -8.90 0.77
CA LYS A 37 -1.90 -7.47 1.03
C LYS A 37 -2.91 -6.61 0.25
N GLY A 38 -3.26 -7.04 -0.94
CA GLY A 38 -4.00 -6.24 -1.91
C GLY A 38 -3.17 -5.09 -2.51
N PRO A 39 -3.75 -4.37 -3.46
CA PRO A 39 -3.13 -3.20 -4.05
C PRO A 39 -3.11 -2.05 -3.04
N GLU A 40 -2.02 -1.29 -3.04
CA GLU A 40 -1.79 -0.17 -2.14
C GLU A 40 -1.18 0.99 -2.91
N VAL A 41 -1.69 2.19 -2.69
CA VAL A 41 -1.05 3.40 -3.18
C VAL A 41 0.04 3.79 -2.18
N ARG A 42 1.24 4.03 -2.66
CA ARG A 42 2.38 4.49 -1.86
C ARG A 42 3.04 5.70 -2.50
N THR A 43 3.70 6.50 -1.68
CA THR A 43 4.63 7.50 -2.20
C THR A 43 5.83 6.83 -2.84
N THR A 44 6.48 7.50 -3.78
CA THR A 44 7.71 7.01 -4.43
C THR A 44 8.93 7.14 -3.50
N ALA A 45 10.08 6.71 -3.98
CA ALA A 45 11.34 6.93 -3.29
C ALA A 45 11.64 8.44 -3.20
N LEU A 46 12.39 8.82 -2.17
CA LEU A 46 12.86 10.20 -2.04
C LEU A 46 13.95 10.49 -3.10
N SER A 47 13.99 11.73 -3.56
CA SER A 47 15.03 12.23 -4.47
C SER A 47 16.36 12.53 -3.76
N GLY A 48 16.37 12.50 -2.43
CA GLY A 48 17.52 12.73 -1.55
C GLY A 48 17.54 11.75 -0.38
N ASP A 49 18.55 11.86 0.46
CA ASP A 49 18.77 10.95 1.59
C ASP A 49 18.02 11.34 2.87
N SER A 50 17.42 12.54 2.89
CA SER A 50 16.72 13.06 4.07
C SER A 50 15.21 13.07 3.85
N ASN A 51 14.46 12.85 4.94
CA ASN A 51 13.02 13.03 4.95
C ASN A 51 12.64 14.49 4.68
N ILE A 52 11.43 14.71 4.22
CA ILE A 52 10.92 16.02 3.85
C ILE A 52 10.01 16.52 4.97
N LEU A 53 10.30 17.70 5.50
CA LEU A 53 9.46 18.34 6.51
C LEU A 53 8.37 19.16 5.83
N PHE A 54 7.15 19.02 6.32
CA PHE A 54 5.99 19.81 5.94
C PHE A 54 5.46 20.58 7.14
N SER A 55 5.04 21.82 6.87
CA SER A 55 4.31 22.66 7.80
C SER A 55 2.90 22.93 7.31
N THR A 56 1.98 23.16 8.22
CA THR A 56 0.61 23.56 7.87
C THR A 56 0.61 24.75 6.91
N GLY A 57 -0.09 24.63 5.80
CA GLY A 57 -0.16 25.64 4.74
C GLY A 57 0.87 25.48 3.62
N ASP A 58 1.82 24.55 3.75
CA ASP A 58 2.77 24.27 2.66
C ASP A 58 2.04 23.73 1.43
N ILE A 59 2.45 24.22 0.27
CA ILE A 59 1.90 23.81 -1.02
C ILE A 59 2.85 22.84 -1.70
N VAL A 60 2.32 21.70 -2.12
CA VAL A 60 3.06 20.64 -2.80
C VAL A 60 2.27 20.09 -3.99
N ARG A 61 2.95 19.62 -5.02
CA ARG A 61 2.34 18.89 -6.13
C ARG A 61 2.35 17.40 -5.84
N ILE A 62 1.20 16.75 -5.97
CA ILE A 62 1.09 15.28 -5.86
C ILE A 62 0.72 14.73 -7.23
N THR A 63 1.48 13.74 -7.71
CA THR A 63 1.34 13.21 -9.06
C THR A 63 1.56 11.70 -9.11
N GLY A 64 0.77 11.02 -9.95
CA GLY A 64 0.95 9.60 -10.29
C GLY A 64 1.88 9.37 -11.49
N LYS A 65 2.52 10.41 -12.01
CA LYS A 65 3.38 10.31 -13.20
C LYS A 65 4.56 9.38 -12.95
N GLU A 66 4.71 8.39 -13.83
CA GLU A 66 5.75 7.38 -13.73
C GLU A 66 7.15 8.00 -13.69
N GLY A 67 8.03 7.45 -12.85
CA GLY A 67 9.40 7.93 -12.68
C GLY A 67 9.54 9.19 -11.81
N THR A 68 8.46 9.80 -11.33
CA THR A 68 8.54 10.94 -10.42
C THR A 68 9.03 10.49 -9.05
N LEU A 69 10.12 11.09 -8.57
CA LEU A 69 10.61 10.92 -7.22
C LEU A 69 9.95 11.95 -6.29
N THR A 70 9.77 11.58 -5.03
CA THR A 70 9.27 12.49 -3.99
C THR A 70 10.40 13.44 -3.54
N GLY A 71 10.16 14.74 -3.62
CA GLY A 71 11.11 15.80 -3.30
C GLY A 71 10.96 17.01 -4.23
N ASN A 72 11.68 18.10 -3.95
CA ASN A 72 11.69 19.31 -4.79
C ASN A 72 10.30 19.87 -5.13
N GLY A 73 9.38 19.87 -4.14
CA GLY A 73 8.02 20.36 -4.31
C GLY A 73 7.04 19.36 -4.93
N TYR A 74 7.45 18.10 -5.13
CA TYR A 74 6.62 17.01 -5.62
C TYR A 74 6.55 15.84 -4.64
N ILE A 75 5.36 15.24 -4.55
CA ILE A 75 5.16 13.90 -3.98
C ILE A 75 4.71 12.99 -5.12
N GLY A 76 5.56 12.06 -5.52
CA GLY A 76 5.20 11.02 -6.47
C GLY A 76 4.41 9.93 -5.77
N VAL A 77 3.39 9.37 -6.44
CA VAL A 77 2.63 8.22 -5.94
C VAL A 77 2.62 7.09 -6.96
N SER A 78 2.46 5.86 -6.48
CA SER A 78 2.55 4.64 -7.31
C SER A 78 1.34 4.40 -8.22
N TYR A 79 0.29 5.21 -8.13
CA TYR A 79 -0.94 5.07 -8.90
C TYR A 79 -1.02 6.11 -10.01
N PRO A 80 -0.89 5.72 -11.31
CA PRO A 80 -0.80 6.67 -12.42
C PRO A 80 -2.02 7.57 -12.60
N ARG A 81 -3.22 7.06 -12.32
CA ARG A 81 -4.47 7.81 -12.47
C ARG A 81 -4.88 8.60 -11.22
N PHE A 82 -3.94 8.83 -10.31
CA PHE A 82 -4.22 9.47 -9.01
C PHE A 82 -4.91 10.84 -9.15
N ALA A 83 -4.41 11.65 -10.08
CA ALA A 83 -5.00 12.97 -10.32
C ALA A 83 -6.39 12.89 -11.00
N GLU A 84 -6.66 11.85 -11.80
CA GLU A 84 -7.97 11.67 -12.43
C GLU A 84 -9.05 11.35 -11.41
N ASP A 85 -8.77 10.41 -10.50
CA ASP A 85 -9.75 9.87 -9.55
C ASP A 85 -10.08 10.82 -8.40
N LEU A 86 -9.18 11.77 -8.07
CA LEU A 86 -9.40 12.74 -6.99
C LEU A 86 -10.06 14.03 -7.49
N SER A 87 -10.84 14.65 -6.61
CA SER A 87 -11.49 15.94 -6.86
C SER A 87 -10.90 17.04 -5.98
N ILE A 88 -11.12 18.29 -6.35
CA ILE A 88 -10.83 19.44 -5.47
C ILE A 88 -11.57 19.24 -4.16
N GLY A 89 -10.89 19.44 -3.03
CA GLY A 89 -11.41 19.21 -1.69
C GLY A 89 -11.20 17.78 -1.17
N SER A 90 -10.72 16.83 -2.00
CA SER A 90 -10.35 15.49 -1.50
C SER A 90 -9.21 15.59 -0.50
N HIS A 91 -9.30 14.80 0.56
CA HIS A 91 -8.24 14.66 1.56
C HIS A 91 -7.32 13.49 1.19
N ILE A 92 -6.02 13.68 1.37
CA ILE A 92 -4.98 12.70 1.11
C ILE A 92 -4.23 12.48 2.42
N LEU A 93 -4.31 11.28 2.95
CA LEU A 93 -3.60 10.87 4.17
C LEU A 93 -2.36 10.08 3.78
N ILE A 94 -1.20 10.46 4.30
CA ILE A 94 0.07 9.79 4.06
C ILE A 94 0.64 9.30 5.39
N ASP A 95 1.28 8.12 5.36
CA ASP A 95 1.88 7.46 6.53
C ASP A 95 0.85 7.24 7.65
N ASP A 96 -0.23 6.54 7.33
CA ASP A 96 -1.35 6.23 8.23
C ASP A 96 -2.02 7.47 8.87
N GLY A 97 -1.89 8.63 8.22
CA GLY A 97 -2.47 9.89 8.65
C GLY A 97 -1.52 10.81 9.42
N GLU A 98 -0.24 10.47 9.52
CA GLU A 98 0.80 11.36 10.06
C GLU A 98 0.89 12.68 9.29
N LEU A 99 0.64 12.64 7.98
CA LEU A 99 0.50 13.80 7.12
C LEU A 99 -0.86 13.81 6.44
N GLU A 100 -1.50 14.97 6.45
CA GLU A 100 -2.77 15.21 5.79
C GLU A 100 -2.66 16.38 4.81
N PHE A 101 -3.10 16.16 3.58
CA PHE A 101 -3.16 17.15 2.52
C PHE A 101 -4.58 17.29 1.99
N VAL A 102 -4.93 18.48 1.51
CA VAL A 102 -6.19 18.73 0.80
C VAL A 102 -5.91 19.22 -0.61
N VAL A 103 -6.62 18.67 -1.58
CA VAL A 103 -6.52 19.09 -2.99
C VAL A 103 -7.13 20.47 -3.16
N ARG A 104 -6.32 21.47 -3.54
CA ARG A 104 -6.75 22.85 -3.80
C ARG A 104 -7.01 23.10 -5.27
N LYS A 105 -6.24 22.46 -6.17
CA LYS A 105 -6.37 22.65 -7.62
C LYS A 105 -5.92 21.39 -8.35
N LYS A 106 -6.48 21.17 -9.55
CA LYS A 106 -6.00 20.16 -10.51
C LYS A 106 -5.34 20.88 -11.66
N GLU A 107 -4.12 20.47 -12.00
CA GLU A 107 -3.35 21.04 -13.12
C GLU A 107 -2.81 19.89 -13.98
N ASN A 108 -3.49 19.61 -15.08
CA ASN A 108 -3.22 18.45 -15.95
C ASN A 108 -3.26 17.15 -15.13
N ASP A 109 -2.12 16.42 -15.06
CA ASP A 109 -1.98 15.17 -14.33
C ASP A 109 -1.45 15.36 -12.89
N ASP A 110 -1.37 16.61 -12.42
CA ASP A 110 -0.89 16.97 -11.09
C ASP A 110 -2.02 17.51 -10.22
N LEU A 111 -1.94 17.23 -8.92
CA LEU A 111 -2.77 17.83 -7.88
C LEU A 111 -1.95 18.85 -7.11
N LEU A 112 -2.39 20.10 -7.06
CA LEU A 112 -1.84 21.10 -6.15
C LEU A 112 -2.53 20.95 -4.81
N CYS A 113 -1.77 20.55 -3.79
CA CYS A 113 -2.28 20.21 -2.46
C CYS A 113 -1.66 21.13 -1.39
N GLU A 114 -2.42 21.38 -0.35
CA GLU A 114 -2.01 22.12 0.83
C GLU A 114 -1.91 21.17 2.03
N SER A 115 -0.81 21.25 2.77
CA SER A 115 -0.63 20.50 4.01
C SER A 115 -1.51 21.06 5.12
N LEU A 116 -2.27 20.17 5.78
CA LEU A 116 -3.17 20.56 6.87
C LEU A 116 -2.53 20.44 8.25
N ASN A 117 -1.40 19.74 8.34
CA ASN A 117 -0.66 19.56 9.59
C ASN A 117 0.85 19.58 9.36
N ASN A 118 1.59 19.63 10.47
CA ASN A 118 3.04 19.51 10.46
C ASN A 118 3.43 18.03 10.53
N GLY A 119 4.46 17.64 9.80
CA GLY A 119 4.95 16.28 9.84
C GLY A 119 6.17 16.06 8.96
N GLU A 120 6.65 14.81 8.96
CA GLU A 120 7.85 14.40 8.24
C GLU A 120 7.51 13.27 7.27
N LEU A 121 7.87 13.44 6.00
CA LEU A 121 7.62 12.45 4.96
C LEU A 121 8.88 11.65 4.65
N GLY A 122 8.84 10.36 4.95
CA GLY A 122 9.83 9.37 4.51
C GLY A 122 9.49 8.74 3.15
N ALA A 123 10.37 7.87 2.67
CA ALA A 123 10.18 7.15 1.41
C ALA A 123 9.09 6.08 1.49
N ARG A 124 8.36 5.89 0.39
CA ARG A 124 7.44 4.75 0.15
C ARG A 124 6.35 4.58 1.21
N LYS A 125 5.84 5.70 1.73
CA LYS A 125 4.78 5.73 2.73
C LYS A 125 3.42 5.40 2.14
N SER A 126 2.53 4.82 2.93
CA SER A 126 1.15 4.54 2.54
C SER A 126 0.40 5.82 2.17
N VAL A 127 -0.48 5.74 1.18
CA VAL A 127 -1.34 6.85 0.75
C VAL A 127 -2.79 6.39 0.79
N ASN A 128 -3.60 7.05 1.58
CA ASN A 128 -5.03 6.81 1.73
C ASN A 128 -5.85 8.02 1.28
N VAL A 129 -6.98 7.79 0.66
CA VAL A 129 -7.86 8.86 0.16
C VAL A 129 -9.29 8.55 0.62
N PRO A 130 -9.69 9.02 1.82
CA PRO A 130 -11.00 8.74 2.36
C PRO A 130 -12.13 9.24 1.44
N GLY A 131 -13.14 8.40 1.23
CA GLY A 131 -14.31 8.77 0.42
C GLY A 131 -14.11 8.76 -1.08
N VAL A 132 -12.91 8.47 -1.59
CA VAL A 132 -12.62 8.37 -3.02
C VAL A 132 -12.44 6.90 -3.41
N ARG A 133 -13.12 6.50 -4.49
CA ARG A 133 -12.94 5.17 -5.07
C ARG A 133 -11.72 5.17 -6.00
N ILE A 134 -10.66 4.55 -5.57
CA ILE A 134 -9.46 4.32 -6.39
C ILE A 134 -9.68 3.06 -7.25
N ASN A 135 -9.48 3.18 -8.56
CA ASN A 135 -9.65 2.07 -9.51
C ASN A 135 -8.40 1.17 -9.58
N LEU A 136 -8.04 0.57 -8.45
CA LEU A 136 -7.01 -0.46 -8.40
C LEU A 136 -7.63 -1.85 -8.62
N PRO A 137 -6.89 -2.81 -9.22
CA PRO A 137 -7.33 -4.19 -9.28
C PRO A 137 -7.49 -4.75 -7.86
N SER A 138 -8.45 -5.63 -7.62
CA SER A 138 -8.69 -6.19 -6.27
C SER A 138 -7.52 -7.03 -5.74
N LEU A 139 -6.74 -7.63 -6.63
CA LEU A 139 -5.57 -8.45 -6.33
C LEU A 139 -4.38 -7.99 -7.17
N THR A 140 -3.20 -7.97 -6.56
CA THR A 140 -1.94 -7.79 -7.29
C THR A 140 -1.51 -9.13 -7.93
N GLU A 141 -0.59 -9.10 -8.90
CA GLU A 141 0.00 -10.33 -9.44
C GLU A 141 0.71 -11.16 -8.37
N LYS A 142 1.29 -10.50 -7.35
CA LYS A 142 1.89 -11.18 -6.20
C LYS A 142 0.82 -11.90 -5.37
N ASP A 143 -0.33 -11.27 -5.14
CA ASP A 143 -1.43 -11.89 -4.40
C ASP A 143 -1.95 -13.12 -5.16
N ILE A 144 -2.12 -13.03 -6.47
CA ILE A 144 -2.55 -14.14 -7.32
C ILE A 144 -1.56 -15.31 -7.21
N ARG A 145 -0.25 -15.06 -7.33
CA ARG A 145 0.77 -16.09 -7.15
C ARG A 145 0.71 -16.72 -5.76
N ASN A 146 0.60 -15.91 -4.71
CA ASN A 146 0.53 -16.39 -3.34
C ASN A 146 -0.72 -17.25 -3.09
N ILE A 147 -1.87 -16.87 -3.66
CA ILE A 147 -3.11 -17.65 -3.58
C ILE A 147 -2.92 -19.01 -4.26
N HIS A 148 -2.37 -19.02 -5.48
CA HIS A 148 -2.07 -20.28 -6.18
C HIS A 148 -1.13 -21.17 -5.37
N TYR A 149 -0.07 -20.59 -4.80
CA TYR A 149 0.85 -21.32 -3.95
C TYR A 149 0.16 -21.90 -2.72
N ALA A 150 -0.67 -21.11 -2.04
CA ALA A 150 -1.45 -21.60 -0.90
C ALA A 150 -2.37 -22.76 -1.27
N CYS A 151 -3.02 -22.70 -2.43
CA CYS A 151 -3.88 -23.79 -2.92
C CYS A 151 -3.10 -25.10 -3.20
N LEU A 152 -1.86 -25.00 -3.71
CA LEU A 152 -1.00 -26.16 -3.95
C LEU A 152 -0.54 -26.83 -2.65
N LEU A 153 -0.31 -26.05 -1.60
CA LEU A 153 0.17 -26.55 -0.31
C LEU A 153 -0.95 -27.08 0.58
N TYR A 154 -2.18 -26.72 0.31
CA TYR A 154 -3.32 -27.05 1.13
C TYR A 154 -4.42 -27.77 0.33
N THR A 155 -4.31 -29.08 0.24
CA THR A 155 -5.40 -29.96 -0.16
C THR A 155 -6.21 -30.30 1.08
N SER A 156 -7.06 -29.40 1.56
CA SER A 156 -8.13 -29.80 2.47
C SER A 156 -9.31 -30.28 1.65
N PRO A 157 -9.79 -31.49 1.85
CA PRO A 157 -11.06 -31.89 1.25
C PRO A 157 -12.15 -30.91 1.68
N SER A 158 -12.91 -30.43 0.73
CA SER A 158 -14.08 -29.60 0.99
C SER A 158 -15.05 -30.40 1.86
N PRO A 159 -15.69 -29.81 2.88
CA PRO A 159 -16.74 -30.49 3.62
C PRO A 159 -17.95 -30.93 2.77
N ARG A 160 -17.90 -30.66 1.46
CA ARG A 160 -18.95 -30.99 0.49
C ARG A 160 -18.58 -32.12 -0.47
N ASP A 161 -17.40 -32.72 -0.33
CA ASP A 161 -16.96 -33.86 -1.11
C ASP A 161 -17.24 -35.18 -0.39
#